data_2c4ef40092477bd83856f60604446839
#
_entry.id   2c4ef40092477bd83856f60604446839
#
_cell.length_a   1.000
_cell.length_b   1.000
_cell.length_c   1.000
_cell.angle_alpha   90.00
_cell.angle_beta   90.00
_cell.angle_gamma   90.00
#
_symmetry.space_group_name_H-M   'P 1'
#
loop_
_entity.id
_entity.type
_entity.pdbx_description
1 polymer ?
#
loop_
_entity_poly.entity_id
_entity_poly.type
_entity_poly.pdbx_seq_one_letter_code
_entity_poly.pdbx_strand_id
1 'polypeptide(L)'
;MEIYRIVGAGLAARRKKLRLKQSEVADQIGLTRASLANIERGRQKLMLHQIYRLASALKVDSITDLVPSQFSFEQTSGPLMIEGSDVSEAQRAQIEQYVRRTGGGRT
;
A
#
# COMPACT_ATOMS: atom_id res chain seq x y z
N MET A 1 3.34 -0.03 -12.46
CA MET A 1 2.02 -0.30 -11.96
C MET A 1 1.49 0.90 -11.20
N GLU A 2 0.26 1.21 -11.45
CA GLU A 2 -0.33 2.42 -10.92
C GLU A 2 -0.29 2.55 -9.40
N ILE A 3 -0.57 1.50 -8.70
CA ILE A 3 -0.61 1.56 -7.26
C ILE A 3 0.75 1.91 -6.66
N TYR A 4 1.81 1.41 -7.24
CA TYR A 4 3.13 1.71 -6.71
C TYR A 4 3.50 3.17 -6.96
N ARG A 5 3.02 3.73 -8.05
CA ARG A 5 3.26 5.12 -8.35
C ARG A 5 2.50 6.01 -7.35
N ILE A 6 1.26 5.65 -7.06
CA ILE A 6 0.43 6.43 -6.16
C ILE A 6 0.98 6.34 -4.73
N VAL A 7 1.28 5.14 -4.28
CA VAL A 7 1.81 4.98 -2.93
C VAL A 7 3.16 5.65 -2.82
N GLY A 8 4.01 5.50 -3.84
CA GLY A 8 5.32 6.13 -3.83
C GLY A 8 5.23 7.64 -3.73
N ALA A 9 4.29 8.23 -4.47
CA ALA A 9 4.12 9.67 -4.41
C ALA A 9 3.63 10.12 -3.02
N GLY A 10 2.78 9.31 -2.40
CA GLY A 10 2.31 9.61 -1.05
C GLY A 10 3.43 9.56 -0.03
N LEU A 11 4.33 8.59 -0.19
CA LEU A 11 5.47 8.46 0.70
C LEU A 11 6.38 9.68 0.54
N ALA A 12 6.63 10.08 -0.70
CA ALA A 12 7.48 11.24 -0.95
C ALA A 12 6.87 12.51 -0.38
N ALA A 13 5.56 12.68 -0.52
CA ALA A 13 4.88 13.85 -0.01
C ALA A 13 4.99 13.92 1.51
N ARG A 14 4.80 12.77 2.17
CA ARG A 14 4.88 12.72 3.62
C ARG A 14 6.31 13.01 4.09
N ARG A 15 7.29 12.44 3.41
CA ARG A 15 8.68 12.66 3.75
C ARG A 15 9.02 14.15 3.66
N LYS A 16 8.58 14.77 2.57
CA LYS A 16 8.87 16.19 2.37
C LYS A 16 8.16 17.05 3.42
N LYS A 17 6.96 16.65 3.79
CA LYS A 17 6.22 17.38 4.80
C LYS A 17 6.96 17.35 6.13
N LEU A 18 7.64 16.26 6.44
CA LEU A 18 8.40 16.12 7.65
C LEU A 18 9.82 16.70 7.48
N ARG A 19 10.13 17.19 6.28
CA ARG A 19 11.44 17.78 5.97
C ARG A 19 12.57 16.79 6.17
N LEU A 20 12.33 15.55 5.79
CA LEU A 20 13.34 14.51 5.89
C LEU A 20 13.96 14.28 4.52
N LYS A 21 15.23 13.94 4.50
CA LYS A 21 15.92 13.63 3.26
C LYS A 21 15.70 12.17 2.92
N GLN A 22 15.79 11.84 1.65
CA GLN A 22 15.68 10.46 1.22
C GLN A 22 16.70 9.59 1.95
N SER A 23 17.93 10.07 2.10
CA SER A 23 18.95 9.28 2.75
C SER A 23 18.61 9.00 4.21
N GLU A 24 18.01 9.97 4.89
CA GLU A 24 17.64 9.77 6.28
C GLU A 24 16.58 8.68 6.43
N VAL A 25 15.58 8.71 5.59
CA VAL A 25 14.53 7.72 5.66
C VAL A 25 15.05 6.36 5.23
N ALA A 26 15.85 6.34 4.17
CA ALA A 26 16.41 5.08 3.68
C ALA A 26 17.24 4.40 4.75
N ASP A 27 18.07 5.18 5.45
CA ASP A 27 18.91 4.63 6.52
C ASP A 27 18.07 4.02 7.63
N GLN A 28 16.96 4.61 7.97
CA GLN A 28 16.13 4.11 9.05
C GLN A 28 15.51 2.76 8.74
N ILE A 29 15.27 2.50 7.47
CA ILE A 29 14.59 1.27 7.10
C ILE A 29 15.50 0.29 6.37
N GLY A 30 16.78 0.57 6.35
CA GLY A 30 17.73 -0.37 5.77
C GLY A 30 17.74 -0.43 4.25
N LEU A 31 17.38 0.68 3.60
CA LEU A 31 17.40 0.75 2.15
C LEU A 31 18.48 1.73 1.72
N THR A 32 18.87 1.63 0.45
CA THR A 32 19.75 2.64 -0.11
C THR A 32 18.91 3.84 -0.52
N ARG A 33 19.54 4.99 -0.63
CA ARG A 33 18.84 6.18 -1.08
C ARG A 33 18.27 5.96 -2.49
N ALA A 34 19.04 5.28 -3.35
CA ALA A 34 18.60 5.03 -4.71
C ALA A 34 17.34 4.15 -4.72
N SER A 35 17.29 3.17 -3.84
CA SER A 35 16.14 2.30 -3.76
C SER A 35 14.92 3.09 -3.31
N LEU A 36 15.07 3.93 -2.31
CA LEU A 36 13.96 4.73 -1.84
C LEU A 36 13.50 5.70 -2.93
N ALA A 37 14.44 6.28 -3.67
CA ALA A 37 14.08 7.17 -4.76
C ALA A 37 13.24 6.45 -5.80
N ASN A 38 13.60 5.20 -6.11
CA ASN A 38 12.85 4.42 -7.07
C ASN A 38 11.47 4.06 -6.54
N ILE A 39 11.36 3.81 -5.25
CA ILE A 39 10.07 3.53 -4.63
C ILE A 39 9.19 4.76 -4.73
N GLU A 40 9.75 5.92 -4.45
CA GLU A 40 8.97 7.16 -4.49
C GLU A 40 8.49 7.49 -5.90
N ARG A 41 9.22 7.03 -6.91
CA ARG A 41 8.83 7.27 -8.28
C ARG A 41 7.93 6.17 -8.84
N GLY A 42 7.66 5.17 -8.04
CA GLY A 42 6.81 4.07 -8.47
C GLY A 42 7.51 3.10 -9.40
N ARG A 43 8.83 3.13 -9.44
CA ARG A 43 9.61 2.26 -10.33
C ARG A 43 10.04 0.97 -9.66
N GLN A 44 9.83 0.87 -8.36
CA GLN A 44 10.24 -0.31 -7.63
C GLN A 44 9.06 -0.75 -6.77
N LYS A 45 8.79 -2.03 -6.77
CA LYS A 45 7.70 -2.57 -5.96
C LYS A 45 8.05 -2.48 -4.48
N LEU A 46 7.01 -2.40 -3.68
CA LEU A 46 7.17 -2.35 -2.24
C LEU A 46 6.71 -3.65 -1.66
N MET A 47 7.52 -4.21 -0.80
CA MET A 47 7.11 -5.38 -0.06
C MET A 47 6.30 -4.92 1.14
N LEU A 48 5.41 -5.76 1.61
CA LEU A 48 4.51 -5.39 2.68
C LEU A 48 5.25 -4.89 3.92
N HIS A 49 6.29 -5.60 4.33
CA HIS A 49 7.02 -5.18 5.52
C HIS A 49 7.72 -3.82 5.32
N GLN A 50 8.06 -3.50 4.07
CA GLN A 50 8.69 -2.22 3.79
C GLN A 50 7.66 -1.09 3.96
N ILE A 51 6.41 -1.35 3.59
CA ILE A 51 5.37 -0.35 3.75
C ILE A 51 5.19 -0.02 5.23
N TYR A 52 5.19 -1.03 6.08
CA TYR A 52 5.04 -0.79 7.51
C TYR A 52 6.24 -0.05 8.08
N ARG A 53 7.44 -0.40 7.62
CA ARG A 53 8.63 0.29 8.10
C ARG A 53 8.64 1.74 7.66
N LEU A 54 8.23 1.99 6.43
CA LEU A 54 8.15 3.35 5.92
C LEU A 54 7.09 4.15 6.67
N ALA A 55 5.95 3.54 6.96
CA ALA A 55 4.91 4.22 7.70
C ALA A 55 5.42 4.62 9.08
N SER A 56 6.17 3.73 9.70
CA SER A 56 6.73 4.03 11.02
C SER A 56 7.75 5.16 10.93
N ALA A 57 8.65 5.09 9.96
CA ALA A 57 9.69 6.10 9.81
C ALA A 57 9.10 7.47 9.49
N LEU A 58 7.97 7.48 8.78
CA LEU A 58 7.33 8.72 8.37
C LEU A 58 6.23 9.14 9.34
N LYS A 59 6.12 8.43 10.45
CA LYS A 59 5.17 8.76 11.51
C LYS A 59 3.74 8.79 10.99
N VAL A 60 3.40 7.81 10.20
CA VAL A 60 2.07 7.67 9.68
C VAL A 60 1.33 6.68 10.58
N ASP A 61 0.19 7.08 11.10
CA ASP A 61 -0.55 6.27 12.04
C ASP A 61 -1.16 5.02 11.42
N SER A 62 -1.52 5.10 10.18
CA SER A 62 -2.15 3.98 9.52
C SER A 62 -1.68 3.92 8.07
N ILE A 63 -1.41 2.74 7.57
CA ILE A 63 -0.96 2.62 6.20
C ILE A 63 -2.07 3.02 5.24
N THR A 64 -3.31 3.08 5.69
CA THR A 64 -4.39 3.54 4.84
C THR A 64 -4.21 5.02 4.49
N ASP A 65 -3.39 5.73 5.24
CA ASP A 65 -3.10 7.12 4.91
C ASP A 65 -2.16 7.20 3.70
N LEU A 66 -1.48 6.10 3.39
CA LEU A 66 -0.58 6.07 2.26
C LEU A 66 -1.24 5.43 1.05
N VAL A 67 -2.15 4.51 1.29
CA VAL A 67 -2.81 3.79 0.22
C VAL A 67 -4.17 4.43 -0.04
N PRO A 68 -4.39 4.92 -1.24
CA PRO A 68 -5.64 5.63 -1.51
C PRO A 68 -6.83 4.71 -1.39
N SER A 69 -7.81 5.15 -0.66
CA SER A 69 -9.01 4.38 -0.48
C SER A 69 -9.81 4.28 -1.77
N GLN A 70 -9.57 5.22 -2.68
CA GLN A 70 -10.25 5.17 -3.93
C GLN A 70 -9.60 4.28 -4.95
N PHE A 71 -8.47 3.71 -4.64
CA PHE A 71 -7.83 2.85 -5.59
C PHE A 71 -8.73 1.63 -5.63
N SER A 72 -9.50 1.50 -6.65
CA SER A 72 -10.53 0.54 -6.63
C SER A 72 -10.10 -0.76 -7.25
N PHE A 73 -10.60 -1.83 -6.72
CA PHE A 73 -10.34 -3.13 -7.27
C PHE A 73 -10.93 -3.18 -8.66
N GLU A 74 -11.90 -2.38 -8.94
CA GLU A 74 -12.49 -2.33 -10.25
C GLU A 74 -11.51 -1.92 -11.30
N GLN A 75 -10.59 -1.06 -10.96
CA GLN A 75 -9.60 -0.63 -11.90
C GLN A 75 -8.55 -1.68 -12.14
N THR A 76 -8.26 -2.46 -11.14
CA THR A 76 -7.20 -3.44 -11.26
C THR A 76 -7.71 -4.78 -11.66
N SER A 77 -8.81 -5.18 -11.13
CA SER A 77 -9.24 -6.51 -11.37
C SER A 77 -10.49 -6.52 -12.18
N GLY A 78 -11.17 -5.43 -12.15
CA GLY A 78 -12.34 -5.36 -12.97
C GLY A 78 -13.03 -6.68 -13.22
N PRO A 79 -13.35 -6.83 -14.39
CA PRO A 79 -14.11 -7.98 -14.78
C PRO A 79 -13.48 -9.26 -14.43
N LEU A 80 -12.21 -9.27 -14.48
CA LEU A 80 -11.54 -10.43 -14.24
C LEU A 80 -11.95 -11.02 -12.98
N MET A 81 -11.91 -10.32 -11.97
CA MET A 81 -12.16 -10.88 -10.77
C MET A 81 -13.55 -11.31 -10.72
N ILE A 82 -14.34 -10.59 -11.25
CA ILE A 82 -15.64 -10.91 -11.10
C ILE A 82 -15.95 -12.14 -11.68
N GLU A 83 -15.52 -12.34 -12.74
CA GLU A 83 -15.82 -13.48 -13.27
C GLU A 83 -15.60 -14.43 -12.38
N GLY A 84 -15.08 -14.19 -11.53
CA GLY A 84 -15.03 -15.08 -10.54
C GLY A 84 -15.65 -16.34 -10.91
N SER A 85 -15.92 -16.42 -12.09
CA SER A 85 -16.45 -17.65 -12.52
C SER A 85 -15.59 -18.76 -11.97
N ASP A 86 -14.36 -18.47 -11.74
CA ASP A 86 -13.53 -19.50 -11.24
C ASP A 86 -13.45 -19.49 -9.73
N VAL A 87 -14.13 -18.60 -9.12
CA VAL A 87 -14.08 -18.52 -7.68
C VAL A 87 -15.25 -19.35 -7.14
N SER A 88 -14.96 -20.35 -6.38
CA SER A 88 -15.99 -21.19 -5.83
C SER A 88 -16.78 -20.41 -4.79
N GLU A 89 -17.96 -20.90 -4.50
CA GLU A 89 -18.76 -20.28 -3.49
C GLU A 89 -18.07 -20.33 -2.15
N ALA A 90 -17.35 -21.39 -1.90
CA ALA A 90 -16.62 -21.50 -0.64
C ALA A 90 -15.59 -20.39 -0.50
N GLN A 91 -14.89 -20.12 -1.59
CA GLN A 91 -13.88 -19.06 -1.55
C GLN A 91 -14.55 -17.72 -1.38
N ARG A 92 -15.67 -17.52 -2.03
CA ARG A 92 -16.37 -16.26 -1.92
C ARG A 92 -16.88 -16.07 -0.49
N ALA A 93 -17.37 -17.13 0.12
CA ALA A 93 -17.84 -17.05 1.49
C ALA A 93 -16.70 -16.73 2.44
N GLN A 94 -15.53 -17.28 2.19
CA GLN A 94 -14.38 -16.99 3.03
C GLN A 94 -13.97 -15.53 2.94
N ILE A 95 -13.99 -15.00 1.75
CA ILE A 95 -13.64 -13.61 1.55
C ILE A 95 -14.64 -12.73 2.25
N GLU A 96 -15.92 -13.03 2.13
CA GLU A 96 -16.94 -12.25 2.79
C GLU A 96 -16.80 -12.31 4.30
N GLN A 97 -16.47 -13.47 4.83
CA GLN A 97 -16.29 -13.61 6.25
C GLN A 97 -15.12 -12.78 6.73
N TYR A 98 -14.06 -12.78 5.98
CA TYR A 98 -12.86 -12.04 6.35
C TYR A 98 -13.18 -10.55 6.39
N VAL A 99 -13.83 -10.06 5.36
CA VAL A 99 -14.19 -8.64 5.28
C VAL A 99 -15.13 -8.27 6.40
N ARG A 100 -16.12 -9.14 6.68
CA ARG A 100 -17.07 -8.85 7.73
C ARG A 100 -16.39 -8.82 9.08
N ARG A 101 -15.47 -9.76 9.32
CA ARG A 101 -14.79 -9.84 10.58
C ARG A 101 -13.92 -8.61 10.84
N THR A 102 -13.18 -8.19 9.83
CA THR A 102 -12.32 -7.04 10.02
C THR A 102 -13.10 -5.74 10.01
N GLY A 103 -14.11 -5.64 9.16
CA GLY A 103 -14.87 -4.41 9.09
C GLY A 103 -15.83 -4.28 10.24
N GLY A 104 -16.50 -5.37 10.59
CA GLY A 104 -17.46 -5.32 11.67
C GLY A 104 -16.82 -5.13 13.03
N GLY A 105 -15.62 -5.62 13.16
CA GLY A 105 -14.96 -5.49 14.45
C GLY A 105 -14.66 -4.07 14.84
N ARG A 106 -14.75 -3.17 13.86
CA ARG A 106 -14.45 -1.81 14.16
C ARG A 106 -15.65 -1.00 14.53
N THR A 107 -16.78 -1.52 14.33
CA THR A 107 -17.95 -0.78 14.73
C THR A 107 -18.37 -1.20 16.11
#